data_8e993ff547c509b3082f8500c68be9ad
#
_entry.id   8e993ff547c509b3082f8500c68be9ad
#
_cell.length_a   1.000
_cell.length_b   1.000
_cell.length_c   1.000
_cell.angle_alpha   90.00
_cell.angle_beta   90.00
_cell.angle_gamma   90.00
#
_symmetry.space_group_name_H-M   'P 1'
#
loop_
_entity.id
_entity.type
_entity.pdbx_description
1 polymer ?
#
loop_
_entity_poly.entity_id
_entity_poly.type
_entity_poly.pdbx_seq_one_letter_code
_entity_poly.pdbx_strand_id
1 'polypeptide(L)'
;STLKGDTRNYASVYQSYDPARWDAAAAAAKAVMDFEAEGQKRYSLYQGSPKSQTTDSGGTDQSNGAVYSRLWELFHRTMNDAKKAEWIFFHLHCKTVGYHNDMYPPSAQGQEREVPVQDQVDEYEVIGPDGYGYPIYALKQNHKALYGSLISEQDMAKAYDDGNPYVNRDPRFYRDIIYHGSMFKGKWINTATGADAINAANSTSTGYFTRKYFDGYYTKGMSGNWNFDAPLIRLATIYLVYAEAVTRSKGATPEVYNLMNELRARSFMAPIPPAAQTNKELLLDYILRERRVELYHEKSRFFSTRFYLEPTSPEELAKDAQWSSIQGTNDQKAQLYFDKYGAYPKTQHRICGMRPVEDPNGKISVGGKTYRMERFWNCLLYTSDAADD
;
A
#
# COMPACT_ATOMS: atom_id res chain seq x y z
N SER A 1 -15.82 22.04 2.65
CA SER A 1 -15.52 21.37 1.41
C SER A 1 -14.83 22.33 0.45
N THR A 2 -13.73 21.94 -0.12
CA THR A 2 -12.91 22.71 -1.06
C THR A 2 -13.58 22.94 -2.42
N LEU A 3 -14.68 22.26 -2.70
CA LEU A 3 -15.49 22.43 -3.92
C LEU A 3 -16.62 23.47 -3.73
N LYS A 4 -16.65 24.16 -2.60
CA LYS A 4 -17.61 25.24 -2.38
C LYS A 4 -17.37 26.35 -3.41
N GLY A 5 -18.40 26.63 -4.21
CA GLY A 5 -18.34 27.63 -5.29
C GLY A 5 -18.06 27.07 -6.70
N ASP A 6 -17.74 25.80 -6.85
CA ASP A 6 -17.67 25.18 -8.19
C ASP A 6 -19.08 24.76 -8.65
N THR A 7 -19.65 25.53 -9.53
CA THR A 7 -21.01 25.31 -10.04
C THR A 7 -21.14 24.01 -10.87
N ARG A 8 -20.06 23.49 -11.40
CA ARG A 8 -20.06 22.25 -12.20
C ARG A 8 -20.36 21.01 -11.37
N ASN A 9 -20.00 21.05 -10.07
CA ASN A 9 -20.18 19.94 -9.14
C ASN A 9 -21.33 20.18 -8.16
N TYR A 10 -22.14 21.20 -8.37
CA TYR A 10 -23.12 21.66 -7.42
C TYR A 10 -24.14 20.58 -7.01
N ALA A 11 -24.56 19.75 -7.93
CA ALA A 11 -25.55 18.71 -7.66
C ALA A 11 -25.00 17.50 -6.88
N SER A 12 -23.67 17.30 -6.89
CA SER A 12 -23.03 16.12 -6.30
C SER A 12 -22.31 16.41 -4.98
N VAL A 13 -22.19 17.68 -4.56
CA VAL A 13 -21.40 18.09 -3.42
C VAL A 13 -22.25 18.77 -2.36
N TYR A 14 -22.10 18.34 -1.12
CA TYR A 14 -22.74 19.00 0.01
C TYR A 14 -22.12 20.39 0.25
N GLN A 15 -22.98 21.41 0.38
CA GLN A 15 -22.57 22.81 0.51
C GLN A 15 -21.98 23.15 1.89
N SER A 16 -22.26 22.34 2.90
CA SER A 16 -21.77 22.55 4.27
C SER A 16 -21.27 21.25 4.88
N TYR A 17 -20.31 21.36 5.77
CA TYR A 17 -19.89 20.26 6.63
C TYR A 17 -21.03 19.93 7.60
N ASP A 18 -21.37 18.67 7.71
CA ASP A 18 -22.35 18.16 8.65
C ASP A 18 -21.78 16.90 9.32
N PRO A 19 -21.44 16.95 10.61
CA PRO A 19 -20.86 15.82 11.33
C PRO A 19 -21.82 14.63 11.43
N ALA A 20 -23.14 14.83 11.37
CA ALA A 20 -24.12 13.76 11.43
C ALA A 20 -24.00 12.76 10.27
N ARG A 21 -23.37 13.16 9.17
CA ARG A 21 -23.09 12.25 8.05
C ARG A 21 -22.06 11.17 8.41
N TRP A 22 -21.12 11.49 9.29
CA TRP A 22 -20.19 10.50 9.81
C TRP A 22 -20.90 9.49 10.72
N ASP A 23 -21.86 9.94 11.54
CA ASP A 23 -22.66 9.04 12.35
C ASP A 23 -23.52 8.12 11.48
N ALA A 24 -24.12 8.65 10.42
CA ALA A 24 -24.87 7.84 9.45
C ALA A 24 -23.99 6.82 8.74
N ALA A 25 -22.78 7.20 8.33
CA ALA A 25 -21.80 6.30 7.72
C ALA A 25 -21.35 5.19 8.70
N ALA A 26 -21.09 5.56 9.97
CA ALA A 26 -20.76 4.61 11.02
C ALA A 26 -21.89 3.61 11.27
N ALA A 27 -23.14 4.09 11.36
CA ALA A 27 -24.32 3.24 11.55
C ALA A 27 -24.53 2.27 10.37
N ALA A 28 -24.37 2.75 9.14
CA ALA A 28 -24.48 1.91 7.95
C ALA A 28 -23.39 0.83 7.89
N ALA A 29 -22.15 1.19 8.18
CA ALA A 29 -21.04 0.23 8.23
C ALA A 29 -21.26 -0.81 9.35
N LYS A 30 -21.69 -0.35 10.54
CA LYS A 30 -22.00 -1.23 11.67
C LYS A 30 -23.12 -2.23 11.35
N ALA A 31 -24.16 -1.80 10.65
CA ALA A 31 -25.24 -2.68 10.19
C ALA A 31 -24.74 -3.83 9.29
N VAL A 32 -23.74 -3.57 8.44
CA VAL A 32 -23.12 -4.64 7.64
C VAL A 32 -22.24 -5.56 8.51
N MET A 33 -21.48 -4.99 9.45
CA MET A 33 -20.62 -5.78 10.35
C MET A 33 -21.43 -6.71 11.26
N ASP A 34 -22.62 -6.27 11.66
CA ASP A 34 -23.52 -7.01 12.56
C ASP A 34 -24.60 -7.80 11.82
N PHE A 35 -24.58 -7.78 10.49
CA PHE A 35 -25.59 -8.46 9.71
C PHE A 35 -25.58 -9.97 9.98
N GLU A 36 -26.74 -10.48 10.36
CA GLU A 36 -26.96 -11.90 10.61
C GLU A 36 -27.87 -12.52 9.54
N ALA A 37 -27.54 -13.73 9.17
CA ALA A 37 -28.39 -14.60 8.36
C ALA A 37 -28.56 -15.91 9.10
N GLU A 38 -29.78 -16.36 9.24
CA GLU A 38 -30.12 -17.62 9.93
C GLU A 38 -29.60 -17.67 11.39
N GLY A 39 -29.59 -16.51 12.08
CA GLY A 39 -29.12 -16.39 13.47
C GLY A 39 -27.61 -16.42 13.65
N GLN A 40 -26.85 -16.30 12.57
CA GLN A 40 -25.37 -16.25 12.62
C GLN A 40 -24.83 -15.03 11.88
N LYS A 41 -23.72 -14.48 12.36
CA LYS A 41 -23.01 -13.41 11.63
C LYS A 41 -22.68 -13.86 10.22
N ARG A 42 -23.14 -13.09 9.24
CA ARG A 42 -22.95 -13.41 7.81
C ARG A 42 -21.52 -13.16 7.36
N TYR A 43 -20.85 -12.15 7.94
CA TYR A 43 -19.52 -11.73 7.52
C TYR A 43 -18.52 -11.84 8.66
N SER A 44 -17.32 -12.31 8.34
CA SER A 44 -16.15 -12.36 9.22
C SER A 44 -14.88 -12.16 8.43
N LEU A 45 -13.82 -11.64 9.07
CA LEU A 45 -12.52 -11.50 8.42
C LEU A 45 -11.95 -12.89 8.09
N TYR A 46 -11.50 -13.05 6.86
CA TYR A 46 -10.82 -14.26 6.44
C TYR A 46 -9.48 -14.40 7.16
N GLN A 47 -9.32 -15.48 7.90
CA GLN A 47 -8.12 -15.75 8.70
C GLN A 47 -7.04 -16.53 7.95
N GLY A 48 -7.36 -16.97 6.73
CA GLY A 48 -6.49 -17.82 5.96
C GLY A 48 -6.35 -19.24 6.53
N SER A 49 -5.75 -20.11 5.75
CA SER A 49 -5.38 -21.44 6.18
C SER A 49 -3.94 -21.43 6.71
N PRO A 50 -3.64 -22.13 7.81
CA PRO A 50 -2.27 -22.24 8.32
C PRO A 50 -1.38 -23.14 7.46
N LYS A 51 -1.69 -23.32 6.19
CA LYS A 51 -0.84 -24.07 5.28
C LYS A 51 0.53 -23.44 5.23
N SER A 52 1.52 -24.22 5.58
CA SER A 52 2.91 -23.89 5.29
C SER A 52 2.99 -23.62 3.79
N GLN A 53 3.34 -22.41 3.41
CA GLN A 53 3.63 -22.17 2.02
C GLN A 53 4.87 -22.89 1.64
N THR A 54 4.61 -23.85 0.88
CA THR A 54 5.59 -24.29 -0.07
C THR A 54 5.31 -23.49 -1.33
N THR A 55 6.18 -22.52 -1.59
CA THR A 55 6.51 -22.24 -2.96
C THR A 55 5.45 -21.54 -3.78
N ASP A 56 5.66 -20.37 -4.01
CA ASP A 56 5.66 -19.74 -5.31
C ASP A 56 6.25 -20.72 -6.35
N SER A 57 5.43 -21.70 -6.80
CA SER A 57 5.76 -22.73 -7.82
C SER A 57 7.29 -22.93 -8.10
N GLY A 58 8.09 -23.13 -7.04
CA GLY A 58 9.51 -23.44 -7.16
C GLY A 58 10.48 -22.45 -6.55
N GLY A 59 10.04 -21.39 -5.91
CA GLY A 59 10.90 -20.45 -5.22
C GLY A 59 10.51 -20.30 -3.75
N THR A 60 11.41 -20.53 -2.86
CA THR A 60 11.27 -20.20 -1.46
C THR A 60 11.63 -18.73 -1.25
N ASP A 61 10.66 -17.85 -1.33
CA ASP A 61 10.79 -16.58 -0.62
C ASP A 61 10.51 -16.89 0.86
N GLN A 62 11.54 -17.35 1.54
CA GLN A 62 11.42 -17.83 2.92
C GLN A 62 11.31 -16.71 3.93
N SER A 63 11.48 -15.45 3.52
CA SER A 63 11.54 -14.35 4.45
C SER A 63 10.21 -14.09 5.17
N ASN A 64 9.07 -14.60 4.65
CA ASN A 64 7.74 -14.38 5.23
C ASN A 64 6.70 -15.46 4.94
N GLY A 65 7.09 -16.70 4.86
CA GLY A 65 6.27 -17.83 4.42
C GLY A 65 4.88 -17.96 5.07
N ALA A 66 4.75 -17.76 6.36
CA ALA A 66 3.47 -17.95 7.07
C ALA A 66 2.48 -16.80 6.82
N VAL A 67 2.97 -15.57 6.71
CA VAL A 67 2.15 -14.37 6.48
C VAL A 67 1.66 -14.31 5.05
N TYR A 68 2.55 -14.65 4.13
CA TYR A 68 2.27 -14.72 2.73
C TYR A 68 1.14 -15.70 2.43
N SER A 69 1.10 -16.84 3.12
CA SER A 69 0.08 -17.86 2.88
C SER A 69 -1.31 -17.45 3.32
N ARG A 70 -1.47 -16.79 4.46
CA ARG A 70 -2.81 -16.50 4.99
C ARG A 70 -3.61 -15.54 4.12
N LEU A 71 -3.00 -14.48 3.64
CA LEU A 71 -3.69 -13.47 2.84
C LEU A 71 -3.60 -13.73 1.34
N TRP A 72 -2.64 -14.55 0.92
CA TRP A 72 -2.52 -14.97 -0.45
C TRP A 72 -3.79 -15.67 -0.96
N GLU A 73 -4.35 -16.59 -0.20
CA GLU A 73 -5.56 -17.31 -0.58
C GLU A 73 -6.78 -16.39 -0.73
N LEU A 74 -6.82 -15.26 -0.04
CA LEU A 74 -7.94 -14.32 -0.14
C LEU A 74 -8.11 -13.77 -1.56
N PHE A 75 -7.03 -13.64 -2.31
CA PHE A 75 -7.01 -13.07 -3.67
C PHE A 75 -6.79 -14.13 -4.76
N HIS A 76 -6.85 -15.41 -4.40
CA HIS A 76 -6.54 -16.50 -5.34
C HIS A 76 -7.77 -17.19 -5.89
N ARG A 77 -7.61 -17.49 -7.18
CA ARG A 77 -8.38 -18.32 -8.12
C ARG A 77 -9.89 -18.41 -7.91
N THR A 78 -10.35 -19.24 -7.02
CA THR A 78 -11.76 -19.59 -6.92
C THR A 78 -12.33 -19.21 -5.57
N MET A 79 -13.56 -18.74 -5.61
CA MET A 79 -14.36 -18.53 -4.42
C MET A 79 -14.54 -19.85 -3.68
N ASN A 80 -14.20 -19.87 -2.40
CA ASN A 80 -14.55 -20.94 -1.47
C ASN A 80 -15.38 -20.38 -0.31
N ASP A 81 -15.93 -21.23 0.53
CA ASP A 81 -16.81 -20.79 1.61
C ASP A 81 -16.11 -19.88 2.63
N ALA A 82 -14.84 -20.09 2.87
CA ALA A 82 -14.07 -19.25 3.77
C ALA A 82 -13.89 -17.82 3.22
N LYS A 83 -13.67 -17.66 1.91
CA LYS A 83 -13.60 -16.33 1.28
C LYS A 83 -14.96 -15.64 1.26
N LYS A 84 -16.05 -16.39 1.04
CA LYS A 84 -17.42 -15.87 1.08
C LYS A 84 -17.76 -15.22 2.41
N ALA A 85 -17.11 -15.60 3.49
CA ALA A 85 -17.30 -14.97 4.78
C ALA A 85 -16.80 -13.52 4.81
N GLU A 86 -15.78 -13.16 4.04
CA GLU A 86 -15.27 -11.77 3.98
C GLU A 86 -15.79 -10.98 2.77
N TRP A 87 -16.04 -11.64 1.64
CA TRP A 87 -16.41 -10.96 0.40
C TRP A 87 -17.89 -10.60 0.36
N ILE A 88 -18.19 -9.32 0.27
CA ILE A 88 -19.56 -8.77 0.26
C ILE A 88 -20.05 -8.61 -1.17
N PHE A 89 -19.23 -7.97 -2.00
CA PHE A 89 -19.51 -7.77 -3.42
C PHE A 89 -18.27 -8.13 -4.23
N PHE A 90 -18.44 -8.96 -5.23
CA PHE A 90 -17.33 -9.52 -6.00
C PHE A 90 -17.75 -9.88 -7.42
N HIS A 91 -16.76 -9.91 -8.31
CA HIS A 91 -16.92 -10.35 -9.69
C HIS A 91 -16.39 -11.76 -9.85
N LEU A 92 -17.22 -12.69 -10.30
CA LEU A 92 -16.83 -14.05 -10.60
C LEU A 92 -16.27 -14.14 -12.01
N HIS A 93 -15.29 -15.03 -12.19
CA HIS A 93 -14.77 -15.41 -13.50
C HIS A 93 -14.24 -14.23 -14.32
N CYS A 94 -13.51 -13.31 -13.67
CA CYS A 94 -12.77 -12.28 -14.40
C CYS A 94 -11.77 -12.95 -15.34
N LYS A 95 -11.90 -12.71 -16.62
CA LYS A 95 -10.90 -13.16 -17.60
C LYS A 95 -9.68 -12.23 -17.51
N THR A 96 -8.54 -12.76 -17.05
CA THR A 96 -7.41 -11.92 -16.68
C THR A 96 -6.08 -12.29 -17.29
N VAL A 97 -6.07 -12.86 -18.47
CA VAL A 97 -4.79 -13.11 -19.16
C VAL A 97 -3.95 -11.82 -19.32
N GLY A 98 -4.60 -10.65 -19.50
CA GLY A 98 -3.93 -9.37 -19.55
C GLY A 98 -3.38 -8.91 -18.20
N TYR A 99 -4.13 -9.12 -17.13
CA TYR A 99 -3.82 -8.59 -15.81
C TYR A 99 -2.48 -9.08 -15.24
N HIS A 100 -2.21 -10.39 -15.33
CA HIS A 100 -0.94 -10.94 -14.87
C HIS A 100 0.24 -10.47 -15.74
N ASN A 101 0.02 -10.34 -17.06
CA ASN A 101 1.05 -9.82 -17.96
C ASN A 101 1.40 -8.37 -17.63
N ASP A 102 0.43 -7.58 -17.19
CA ASP A 102 0.61 -6.15 -16.95
C ASP A 102 1.30 -5.87 -15.60
N MET A 103 1.39 -6.86 -14.70
CA MET A 103 1.96 -6.69 -13.36
C MET A 103 3.29 -7.38 -13.13
N TYR A 104 3.61 -8.42 -13.92
CA TYR A 104 4.78 -9.24 -13.66
C TYR A 104 6.06 -8.65 -14.24
N PRO A 105 7.21 -8.94 -13.58
CA PRO A 105 8.51 -8.61 -14.15
C PRO A 105 8.72 -9.27 -15.51
N PRO A 106 9.44 -8.64 -16.45
CA PRO A 106 9.78 -9.23 -17.75
C PRO A 106 10.49 -10.57 -17.65
N SER A 107 11.34 -10.79 -16.64
CA SER A 107 12.00 -12.09 -16.40
C SER A 107 10.99 -13.20 -16.08
N ALA A 108 9.80 -12.84 -15.62
CA ALA A 108 8.66 -13.74 -15.39
C ALA A 108 7.61 -13.65 -16.51
N GLN A 109 8.02 -13.14 -17.70
CA GLN A 109 7.19 -13.00 -18.90
C GLN A 109 6.08 -11.94 -18.80
N GLY A 110 6.19 -11.01 -17.86
CA GLY A 110 5.33 -9.84 -17.77
C GLY A 110 5.71 -8.72 -18.74
N GLN A 111 4.87 -7.71 -18.83
CA GLN A 111 5.06 -6.52 -19.65
C GLN A 111 4.97 -5.23 -18.84
N GLU A 112 4.84 -5.37 -17.58
CA GLU A 112 4.76 -4.34 -16.56
C GLU A 112 4.14 -3.00 -17.04
N ARG A 113 2.86 -2.82 -16.80
CA ARG A 113 2.11 -1.59 -17.11
C ARG A 113 1.58 -0.90 -15.86
N GLU A 114 1.50 -1.60 -14.74
CA GLU A 114 1.02 -1.08 -13.46
C GLU A 114 2.05 -1.33 -12.37
N VAL A 115 2.77 -0.29 -11.97
CA VAL A 115 3.82 -0.33 -10.94
C VAL A 115 3.45 0.42 -9.69
N PRO A 116 3.81 -0.08 -8.52
CA PRO A 116 3.74 0.71 -7.30
C PRO A 116 4.78 1.85 -7.34
N VAL A 117 4.33 3.04 -6.96
CA VAL A 117 5.21 4.20 -6.77
C VAL A 117 5.79 4.19 -5.35
N GLN A 118 6.91 4.90 -5.14
CA GLN A 118 7.58 4.96 -3.84
C GLN A 118 6.66 5.47 -2.73
N ASP A 119 5.79 6.43 -3.03
CA ASP A 119 4.80 6.95 -2.09
C ASP A 119 3.83 5.87 -1.56
N GLN A 120 3.52 4.85 -2.36
CA GLN A 120 2.76 3.68 -1.88
C GLN A 120 3.64 2.74 -1.05
N VAL A 121 4.88 2.53 -1.46
CA VAL A 121 5.81 1.64 -0.77
C VAL A 121 6.17 2.17 0.62
N ASP A 122 6.27 3.47 0.77
CA ASP A 122 6.58 4.12 2.05
C ASP A 122 5.47 4.01 3.09
N GLU A 123 4.23 3.72 2.70
CA GLU A 123 3.11 3.52 3.63
C GLU A 123 3.15 2.19 4.39
N TYR A 124 3.89 1.21 3.89
CA TYR A 124 4.10 -0.02 4.66
C TYR A 124 5.02 0.28 5.83
N GLU A 125 4.50 0.09 7.03
CA GLU A 125 5.19 0.44 8.28
C GLU A 125 6.41 -0.45 8.56
N VAL A 126 7.20 -0.06 9.55
CA VAL A 126 8.23 -0.88 10.19
C VAL A 126 7.81 -1.20 11.61
N ILE A 127 8.39 -2.26 12.19
CA ILE A 127 8.15 -2.65 13.57
C ILE A 127 9.26 -2.07 14.45
N GLY A 128 8.86 -1.21 15.38
CA GLY A 128 9.77 -0.62 16.36
C GLY A 128 10.30 -1.64 17.36
N PRO A 129 11.40 -1.33 18.06
CA PRO A 129 11.94 -2.19 19.13
C PRO A 129 10.99 -2.42 20.28
N ASP A 130 9.98 -1.55 20.43
CA ASP A 130 8.90 -1.64 21.42
C ASP A 130 7.75 -2.57 20.99
N GLY A 131 7.82 -3.12 19.79
CA GLY A 131 6.83 -4.04 19.23
C GLY A 131 5.61 -3.39 18.61
N TYR A 132 5.62 -2.05 18.38
CA TYR A 132 4.56 -1.34 17.68
C TYR A 132 4.94 -1.00 16.24
N GLY A 133 3.93 -0.80 15.39
CA GLY A 133 4.14 -0.39 14.02
C GLY A 133 4.25 1.13 13.86
N TYR A 134 5.22 1.58 13.06
CA TYR A 134 5.48 3.00 12.80
C TYR A 134 5.69 3.25 11.31
N PRO A 135 5.18 4.37 10.75
CA PRO A 135 5.55 4.76 9.40
C PRO A 135 7.05 5.10 9.35
N ILE A 136 7.72 4.74 8.27
CA ILE A 136 9.16 5.01 8.11
C ILE A 136 9.50 6.50 8.17
N TYR A 137 8.51 7.36 7.96
CA TYR A 137 8.61 8.80 7.99
C TYR A 137 8.11 9.43 9.31
N ALA A 138 7.88 8.64 10.35
CA ALA A 138 7.31 9.09 11.62
C ALA A 138 8.01 10.32 12.23
N LEU A 139 9.33 10.40 12.11
CA LEU A 139 10.13 11.51 12.67
C LEU A 139 10.41 12.64 11.69
N LYS A 140 9.91 12.56 10.45
CA LYS A 140 10.04 13.64 9.47
C LYS A 140 9.09 14.80 9.79
N GLN A 141 9.39 15.99 9.30
CA GLN A 141 8.75 17.26 9.71
C GLN A 141 7.22 17.21 9.72
N ASN A 142 6.60 16.60 8.70
CA ASN A 142 5.13 16.57 8.58
C ASN A 142 4.47 15.66 9.61
N HIS A 143 5.19 14.70 10.17
CA HIS A 143 4.66 13.62 11.00
C HIS A 143 5.17 13.67 12.44
N LYS A 144 6.27 14.42 12.69
CA LYS A 144 6.93 14.49 14.00
C LYS A 144 6.01 14.95 15.12
N ALA A 145 5.02 15.80 14.83
CA ALA A 145 4.03 16.22 15.82
C ALA A 145 3.17 15.08 16.34
N LEU A 146 2.87 14.08 15.51
CA LEU A 146 2.08 12.88 15.89
C LEU A 146 2.92 11.79 16.52
N TYR A 147 4.13 11.56 16.03
CA TYR A 147 4.93 10.37 16.33
C TYR A 147 6.16 10.63 17.18
N GLY A 148 6.65 11.89 17.26
CA GLY A 148 7.93 12.20 17.86
C GLY A 148 8.06 11.91 19.37
N SER A 149 6.93 11.76 20.07
CA SER A 149 6.91 11.31 21.47
C SER A 149 6.77 9.77 21.61
N LEU A 150 6.54 9.04 20.52
CA LEU A 150 6.25 7.62 20.52
C LEU A 150 7.46 6.76 20.19
N ILE A 151 8.34 7.26 19.34
CA ILE A 151 9.55 6.55 18.92
C ILE A 151 10.73 7.52 18.87
N SER A 152 11.87 7.11 19.42
CA SER A 152 13.11 7.90 19.36
C SER A 152 13.80 7.79 18.00
N GLU A 153 14.68 8.75 17.67
CA GLU A 153 15.52 8.66 16.46
C GLU A 153 16.42 7.43 16.46
N GLN A 154 16.92 7.03 17.63
CA GLN A 154 17.73 5.82 17.78
C GLN A 154 16.94 4.53 17.53
N ASP A 155 15.70 4.48 18.00
CA ASP A 155 14.86 3.30 17.78
C ASP A 155 14.31 3.22 16.36
N MET A 156 14.00 4.37 15.74
CA MET A 156 13.68 4.41 14.32
C MET A 156 14.87 3.95 13.45
N ALA A 157 16.10 4.36 13.78
CA ALA A 157 17.30 3.91 13.07
C ALA A 157 17.59 2.41 13.22
N LYS A 158 17.13 1.78 14.32
CA LYS A 158 17.15 0.30 14.45
C LYS A 158 16.05 -0.39 13.64
N ALA A 159 14.89 0.27 13.52
CA ALA A 159 13.73 -0.28 12.83
C ALA A 159 13.83 -0.16 11.30
N TYR A 160 14.44 0.90 10.80
CA TYR A 160 14.49 1.23 9.37
C TYR A 160 15.87 1.69 8.92
N ASP A 161 16.30 1.21 7.75
CA ASP A 161 17.57 1.56 7.12
C ASP A 161 17.32 1.93 5.64
N ASP A 162 17.59 3.17 5.27
CA ASP A 162 17.44 3.66 3.88
C ASP A 162 18.36 2.90 2.89
N GLY A 163 19.49 2.37 3.34
CA GLY A 163 20.40 1.56 2.51
C GLY A 163 19.87 0.15 2.22
N ASN A 164 18.98 -0.35 3.08
CA ASN A 164 18.21 -1.59 2.87
C ASN A 164 16.75 -1.41 3.33
N PRO A 165 15.93 -0.71 2.56
CA PRO A 165 14.59 -0.29 2.97
C PRO A 165 13.57 -1.43 2.98
N TYR A 166 13.99 -2.66 2.72
CA TYR A 166 13.11 -3.81 2.54
C TYR A 166 13.04 -4.74 3.75
N VAL A 167 13.83 -4.48 4.78
CA VAL A 167 13.82 -5.29 6.01
C VAL A 167 12.85 -4.73 7.03
N ASN A 168 12.35 -5.59 7.91
CA ASN A 168 11.48 -5.25 9.03
C ASN A 168 10.22 -4.45 8.65
N ARG A 169 9.70 -4.69 7.44
CA ARG A 169 8.50 -4.01 6.94
C ARG A 169 7.24 -4.76 7.35
N ASP A 170 6.11 -4.05 7.27
CA ASP A 170 4.78 -4.66 7.33
C ASP A 170 4.75 -5.94 6.48
N PRO A 171 4.30 -7.07 7.01
CA PRO A 171 4.27 -8.32 6.28
C PRO A 171 3.52 -8.26 4.93
N ARG A 172 2.56 -7.35 4.82
CA ARG A 172 1.84 -7.13 3.54
C ARG A 172 2.72 -6.51 2.47
N PHE A 173 3.81 -5.80 2.82
CA PHE A 173 4.78 -5.33 1.84
C PHE A 173 5.32 -6.49 0.99
N TYR A 174 5.73 -7.56 1.63
CA TYR A 174 6.29 -8.72 0.93
C TYR A 174 5.25 -9.51 0.15
N ARG A 175 3.98 -9.45 0.56
CA ARG A 175 2.85 -10.02 -0.18
C ARG A 175 2.52 -9.23 -1.44
N ASP A 176 2.60 -7.90 -1.36
CA ASP A 176 2.04 -6.98 -2.34
C ASP A 176 3.05 -6.49 -3.36
N ILE A 177 4.33 -6.42 -2.99
CA ILE A 177 5.39 -5.73 -3.73
C ILE A 177 6.51 -6.70 -4.10
N ILE A 178 6.94 -6.64 -5.35
CA ILE A 178 8.18 -7.25 -5.84
C ILE A 178 9.21 -6.13 -5.93
N TYR A 179 10.40 -6.36 -5.40
CA TYR A 179 11.46 -5.35 -5.26
C TYR A 179 12.84 -5.93 -5.60
N HIS A 180 13.85 -5.08 -5.72
CA HIS A 180 15.22 -5.51 -5.99
C HIS A 180 15.73 -6.47 -4.91
N GLY A 181 16.19 -7.64 -5.30
CA GLY A 181 16.66 -8.69 -4.38
C GLY A 181 15.55 -9.55 -3.80
N SER A 182 14.27 -9.35 -4.16
CA SER A 182 13.22 -10.31 -3.83
C SER A 182 13.23 -11.51 -4.77
N MET A 183 12.69 -12.64 -4.30
CA MET A 183 12.51 -13.81 -5.14
C MET A 183 11.10 -13.82 -5.73
N PHE A 184 11.00 -14.06 -7.04
CA PHE A 184 9.74 -14.22 -7.73
C PHE A 184 9.82 -15.34 -8.78
N LYS A 185 8.94 -16.31 -8.73
CA LYS A 185 8.94 -17.50 -9.60
C LYS A 185 10.32 -18.19 -9.68
N GLY A 186 10.96 -18.36 -8.55
CA GLY A 186 12.26 -19.02 -8.46
C GLY A 186 13.44 -18.22 -9.01
N LYS A 187 13.27 -16.93 -9.28
CA LYS A 187 14.32 -16.03 -9.77
C LYS A 187 14.49 -14.84 -8.84
N TRP A 188 15.75 -14.44 -8.63
CA TRP A 188 16.07 -13.19 -7.96
C TRP A 188 15.80 -12.02 -8.90
N ILE A 189 14.97 -11.08 -8.44
CA ILE A 189 14.64 -9.87 -9.21
C ILE A 189 15.82 -8.90 -9.17
N ASN A 190 16.30 -8.53 -10.35
CA ASN A 190 17.42 -7.61 -10.51
C ASN A 190 16.98 -6.36 -11.29
N THR A 191 16.62 -5.30 -10.57
CA THR A 191 16.22 -4.03 -11.20
C THR A 191 17.41 -3.13 -11.56
N ALA A 192 18.67 -3.60 -11.33
CA ALA A 192 19.88 -2.90 -11.78
C ALA A 192 20.25 -3.27 -13.23
N THR A 193 20.09 -4.55 -13.59
CA THR A 193 20.56 -5.07 -14.89
C THR A 193 19.61 -6.13 -15.43
N GLY A 194 19.69 -6.38 -16.73
CA GLY A 194 18.90 -7.42 -17.40
C GLY A 194 17.47 -6.99 -17.75
N ALA A 195 16.57 -7.99 -17.91
CA ALA A 195 15.22 -7.74 -18.36
C ALA A 195 14.39 -6.92 -17.37
N ASP A 196 14.63 -7.07 -16.07
CA ASP A 196 13.90 -6.39 -15.01
C ASP A 196 14.50 -5.04 -14.63
N ALA A 197 15.56 -4.59 -15.32
CA ALA A 197 16.22 -3.33 -15.02
C ALA A 197 15.26 -2.14 -15.19
N ILE A 198 15.42 -1.14 -14.33
CA ILE A 198 14.64 0.10 -14.39
C ILE A 198 14.76 0.72 -15.78
N ASN A 199 13.63 1.06 -16.37
CA ASN A 199 13.49 1.60 -17.73
C ASN A 199 13.97 0.66 -18.88
N ALA A 200 14.22 -0.61 -18.62
CA ALA A 200 14.36 -1.58 -19.70
C ALA A 200 13.02 -1.78 -20.44
N ALA A 201 13.06 -2.32 -21.64
CA ALA A 201 11.86 -2.54 -22.43
C ALA A 201 10.83 -3.41 -21.66
N ASN A 202 9.61 -2.91 -21.50
CA ASN A 202 8.51 -3.54 -20.75
C ASN A 202 8.83 -3.79 -19.25
N SER A 203 9.74 -3.00 -18.70
CA SER A 203 10.13 -3.11 -17.28
C SER A 203 9.82 -1.86 -16.48
N THR A 204 9.97 -1.98 -15.17
CA THR A 204 9.55 -0.98 -14.19
C THR A 204 10.19 0.39 -14.37
N SER A 205 9.39 1.42 -14.21
CA SER A 205 9.82 2.81 -14.09
C SER A 205 10.14 3.24 -12.67
N THR A 206 9.79 2.43 -11.66
CA THR A 206 9.92 2.76 -10.24
C THR A 206 10.86 1.84 -9.45
N GLY A 207 11.30 0.74 -10.05
CA GLY A 207 12.08 -0.30 -9.36
C GLY A 207 11.25 -1.35 -8.64
N TYR A 208 9.93 -1.30 -8.79
CA TYR A 208 8.98 -2.22 -8.17
C TYR A 208 8.05 -2.84 -9.19
N PHE A 209 7.45 -4.00 -8.79
CA PHE A 209 6.35 -4.63 -9.52
C PHE A 209 5.26 -5.06 -8.52
N THR A 210 4.05 -5.30 -9.00
CA THR A 210 2.93 -5.71 -8.17
C THR A 210 2.88 -7.23 -8.02
N ARG A 211 2.65 -7.71 -6.78
CA ARG A 211 2.57 -9.13 -6.44
C ARG A 211 1.20 -9.56 -5.94
N LYS A 212 0.38 -8.66 -5.40
CA LYS A 212 -0.81 -8.95 -4.59
C LYS A 212 -1.74 -10.03 -5.15
N TYR A 213 -1.95 -10.08 -6.46
CA TYR A 213 -2.83 -11.04 -7.11
C TYR A 213 -2.08 -12.19 -7.79
N PHE A 214 -0.83 -12.40 -7.42
CA PHE A 214 -0.02 -13.46 -7.96
C PHE A 214 -0.54 -14.83 -7.56
N ASP A 215 -0.79 -15.71 -8.50
CA ASP A 215 -1.32 -17.05 -8.28
C ASP A 215 -0.32 -18.17 -8.64
N GLY A 216 0.92 -17.98 -8.55
CA GLY A 216 1.98 -18.99 -8.69
C GLY A 216 1.92 -19.93 -9.92
N TYR A 217 0.77 -20.10 -10.51
CA TYR A 217 0.51 -21.08 -11.58
C TYR A 217 0.44 -20.45 -12.97
N TYR A 218 0.22 -19.14 -13.06
CA TYR A 218 0.11 -18.50 -14.36
C TYR A 218 1.45 -18.50 -15.09
N THR A 219 1.44 -18.98 -16.32
CA THR A 219 2.55 -18.87 -17.28
C THR A 219 2.00 -18.28 -18.57
N LYS A 220 2.69 -17.29 -19.15
CA LYS A 220 2.31 -16.66 -20.41
C LYS A 220 2.15 -17.75 -21.49
N GLY A 221 1.04 -17.70 -22.22
CA GLY A 221 0.74 -18.68 -23.26
C GLY A 221 0.00 -19.94 -22.78
N MET A 222 -0.33 -20.06 -21.50
CA MET A 222 -1.28 -21.08 -21.08
C MET A 222 -2.63 -20.83 -21.73
N SER A 223 -3.02 -21.73 -22.65
CA SER A 223 -4.36 -21.74 -23.21
C SER A 223 -5.32 -22.24 -22.14
N GLY A 224 -6.18 -21.40 -21.67
CA GLY A 224 -7.20 -21.76 -20.70
C GLY A 224 -7.88 -20.53 -20.16
N ASN A 225 -9.16 -20.62 -19.85
CA ASN A 225 -9.90 -19.60 -19.16
C ASN A 225 -9.42 -19.56 -17.70
N TRP A 226 -8.35 -18.85 -17.42
CA TRP A 226 -7.97 -18.51 -16.06
C TRP A 226 -8.95 -17.50 -15.55
N ASN A 227 -9.96 -18.00 -14.88
CA ASN A 227 -10.92 -17.20 -14.18
C ASN A 227 -10.39 -17.00 -12.77
N PHE A 228 -10.20 -15.79 -12.35
CA PHE A 228 -10.09 -15.50 -10.94
C PHE A 228 -11.30 -14.69 -10.49
N ASP A 229 -11.65 -14.84 -9.24
CA ASP A 229 -12.73 -14.09 -8.64
C ASP A 229 -12.12 -12.87 -7.94
N ALA A 230 -12.66 -11.67 -8.18
CA ALA A 230 -12.12 -10.44 -7.64
C ALA A 230 -13.07 -9.80 -6.63
N PRO A 231 -12.64 -9.55 -5.38
CA PRO A 231 -13.42 -8.78 -4.44
C PRO A 231 -13.48 -7.32 -4.88
N LEU A 232 -14.67 -6.75 -4.90
CA LEU A 232 -14.91 -5.31 -5.11
C LEU A 232 -15.19 -4.59 -3.80
N ILE A 233 -15.92 -5.25 -2.89
CA ILE A 233 -16.16 -4.79 -1.52
C ILE A 233 -16.03 -6.00 -0.60
N ARG A 234 -15.22 -5.88 0.44
CA ARG A 234 -15.02 -6.92 1.45
C ARG A 234 -15.12 -6.34 2.86
N LEU A 235 -15.27 -7.20 3.87
CA LEU A 235 -15.50 -6.76 5.25
C LEU A 235 -14.40 -5.82 5.77
N ALA A 236 -13.14 -6.04 5.39
CA ALA A 236 -12.05 -5.12 5.75
C ALA A 236 -12.29 -3.69 5.23
N THR A 237 -12.92 -3.52 4.05
CA THR A 237 -13.33 -2.21 3.54
C THR A 237 -14.34 -1.56 4.48
N ILE A 238 -15.32 -2.34 4.94
CA ILE A 238 -16.37 -1.87 5.86
C ILE A 238 -15.79 -1.53 7.24
N TYR A 239 -14.85 -2.34 7.75
CA TYR A 239 -14.12 -2.05 8.99
C TYR A 239 -13.44 -0.70 8.93
N LEU A 240 -12.75 -0.40 7.83
CA LEU A 240 -12.03 0.86 7.64
C LEU A 240 -12.98 2.06 7.46
N VAL A 241 -14.13 1.86 6.83
CA VAL A 241 -15.19 2.89 6.75
C VAL A 241 -15.75 3.17 8.14
N TYR A 242 -16.08 2.13 8.90
CA TYR A 242 -16.56 2.26 10.27
C TYR A 242 -15.55 2.98 11.17
N ALA A 243 -14.30 2.51 11.15
CA ALA A 243 -13.23 3.08 11.95
C ALA A 243 -13.04 4.58 11.69
N GLU A 244 -12.99 4.98 10.43
CA GLU A 244 -12.87 6.39 10.05
C GLU A 244 -14.10 7.19 10.48
N ALA A 245 -15.29 6.71 10.19
CA ALA A 245 -16.53 7.42 10.48
C ALA A 245 -16.70 7.67 11.98
N VAL A 246 -16.47 6.65 12.83
CA VAL A 246 -16.53 6.79 14.29
C VAL A 246 -15.44 7.74 14.78
N THR A 247 -14.21 7.60 14.30
CA THR A 247 -13.12 8.49 14.74
C THR A 247 -13.39 9.95 14.38
N ARG A 248 -13.96 10.21 13.21
CA ARG A 248 -14.30 11.59 12.79
C ARG A 248 -15.45 12.17 13.58
N SER A 249 -16.47 11.38 13.92
CA SER A 249 -17.66 11.85 14.65
C SER A 249 -17.44 11.91 16.15
N LYS A 250 -16.83 10.88 16.75
CA LYS A 250 -16.73 10.69 18.21
C LYS A 250 -15.33 10.84 18.78
N GLY A 251 -14.29 10.91 17.91
CA GLY A 251 -12.89 10.88 18.34
C GLY A 251 -12.35 9.46 18.47
N ALA A 252 -11.17 9.32 19.06
CA ALA A 252 -10.57 8.03 19.33
C ALA A 252 -11.40 7.26 20.37
N THR A 253 -11.67 5.99 20.07
CA THR A 253 -12.39 5.09 20.98
C THR A 253 -11.65 3.76 21.10
N PRO A 254 -11.73 3.08 22.27
CA PRO A 254 -11.16 1.74 22.44
C PRO A 254 -11.73 0.72 21.44
N GLU A 255 -13.00 0.84 21.06
CA GLU A 255 -13.64 -0.04 20.09
C GLU A 255 -12.93 0.04 18.73
N VAL A 256 -12.73 1.25 18.21
CA VAL A 256 -12.03 1.47 16.92
C VAL A 256 -10.57 1.02 17.01
N TYR A 257 -9.88 1.34 18.10
CA TYR A 257 -8.51 0.91 18.31
C TYR A 257 -8.39 -0.63 18.28
N ASN A 258 -9.28 -1.34 18.96
CA ASN A 258 -9.27 -2.81 18.97
C ASN A 258 -9.61 -3.39 17.59
N LEU A 259 -10.59 -2.80 16.89
CA LEU A 259 -10.95 -3.20 15.52
C LEU A 259 -9.78 -3.07 14.55
N MET A 260 -9.04 -1.98 14.65
CA MET A 260 -7.85 -1.76 13.83
C MET A 260 -6.75 -2.79 14.14
N ASN A 261 -6.54 -3.10 15.41
CA ASN A 261 -5.55 -4.11 15.80
C ASN A 261 -5.99 -5.55 15.42
N GLU A 262 -7.28 -5.86 15.40
CA GLU A 262 -7.80 -7.12 14.85
C GLU A 262 -7.46 -7.25 13.35
N LEU A 263 -7.72 -6.20 12.57
CA LEU A 263 -7.41 -6.18 11.15
C LEU A 263 -5.89 -6.35 10.89
N ARG A 264 -5.05 -5.71 11.69
CA ARG A 264 -3.59 -5.77 11.61
C ARG A 264 -3.04 -7.15 12.01
N ALA A 265 -3.55 -7.70 13.11
CA ALA A 265 -3.13 -9.01 13.62
C ALA A 265 -3.35 -10.15 12.61
N ARG A 266 -4.40 -10.08 11.80
CA ARG A 266 -4.65 -11.01 10.70
C ARG A 266 -3.48 -11.09 9.72
N SER A 267 -2.81 -9.97 9.49
CA SER A 267 -1.65 -9.84 8.62
C SER A 267 -0.32 -9.99 9.35
N PHE A 268 -0.35 -10.38 10.63
CA PHE A 268 0.80 -10.41 11.56
C PHE A 268 1.51 -9.06 11.69
N MET A 269 0.81 -7.97 11.37
CA MET A 269 1.34 -6.65 11.61
C MET A 269 1.27 -6.30 13.10
N ALA A 270 2.29 -5.62 13.59
CA ALA A 270 2.35 -5.12 14.95
C ALA A 270 1.17 -4.18 15.27
N PRO A 271 0.72 -4.14 16.54
CA PRO A 271 -0.38 -3.28 16.93
C PRO A 271 -0.02 -1.79 16.79
N ILE A 272 -1.06 -0.97 16.77
CA ILE A 272 -0.94 0.49 16.85
C ILE A 272 -0.49 0.86 18.27
N PRO A 273 0.41 1.87 18.45
CA PRO A 273 0.79 2.34 19.78
C PRO A 273 -0.41 2.73 20.65
N PRO A 274 -0.40 2.41 21.95
CA PRO A 274 -1.54 2.67 22.85
C PRO A 274 -1.98 4.15 22.92
N ALA A 275 -1.07 5.10 22.65
CA ALA A 275 -1.38 6.52 22.59
C ALA A 275 -2.52 6.85 21.60
N ALA A 276 -2.71 6.03 20.57
CA ALA A 276 -3.79 6.20 19.61
C ALA A 276 -5.20 5.94 20.20
N GLN A 277 -5.31 5.28 21.35
CA GLN A 277 -6.60 5.06 22.01
C GLN A 277 -7.30 6.36 22.43
N THR A 278 -6.53 7.42 22.68
CA THR A 278 -7.03 8.71 23.17
C THR A 278 -6.68 9.88 22.26
N ASN A 279 -5.87 9.65 21.22
CA ASN A 279 -5.47 10.68 20.26
C ASN A 279 -6.18 10.46 18.92
N LYS A 280 -7.15 11.32 18.62
CA LYS A 280 -7.97 11.27 17.41
C LYS A 280 -7.16 11.37 16.14
N GLU A 281 -6.25 12.32 16.08
CA GLU A 281 -5.43 12.61 14.90
C GLU A 281 -4.48 11.43 14.62
N LEU A 282 -3.88 10.89 15.66
CA LEU A 282 -3.00 9.73 15.57
C LEU A 282 -3.77 8.48 15.10
N LEU A 283 -4.93 8.20 15.69
CA LEU A 283 -5.76 7.06 15.30
C LEU A 283 -6.24 7.21 13.85
N LEU A 284 -6.65 8.42 13.46
CA LEU A 284 -7.11 8.69 12.11
C LEU A 284 -5.98 8.49 11.07
N ASP A 285 -4.77 8.93 11.39
CA ASP A 285 -3.61 8.73 10.52
C ASP A 285 -3.32 7.24 10.31
N TYR A 286 -3.38 6.42 11.38
CA TYR A 286 -3.28 4.95 11.26
C TYR A 286 -4.41 4.35 10.43
N ILE A 287 -5.66 4.80 10.58
CA ILE A 287 -6.80 4.30 9.81
C ILE A 287 -6.61 4.57 8.31
N LEU A 288 -6.18 5.78 7.95
CA LEU A 288 -5.99 6.16 6.56
C LEU A 288 -4.82 5.39 5.92
N ARG A 289 -3.73 5.19 6.65
CA ARG A 289 -2.60 4.37 6.21
C ARG A 289 -3.00 2.90 6.09
N GLU A 290 -3.69 2.36 7.08
CA GLU A 290 -4.18 0.98 7.04
C GLU A 290 -5.07 0.74 5.82
N ARG A 291 -5.98 1.69 5.50
CA ARG A 291 -6.79 1.64 4.28
C ARG A 291 -5.91 1.56 3.03
N ARG A 292 -4.86 2.35 2.98
CA ARG A 292 -3.96 2.41 1.84
C ARG A 292 -3.17 1.11 1.65
N VAL A 293 -2.71 0.50 2.74
CA VAL A 293 -1.96 -0.76 2.73
C VAL A 293 -2.88 -1.96 2.52
N GLU A 294 -3.94 -2.08 3.31
CA GLU A 294 -4.86 -3.23 3.27
C GLU A 294 -5.58 -3.33 1.93
N LEU A 295 -6.03 -2.21 1.40
CA LEU A 295 -6.76 -2.13 0.13
C LEU A 295 -5.85 -1.76 -1.06
N TYR A 296 -4.53 -1.96 -0.93
CA TYR A 296 -3.60 -1.76 -2.06
C TYR A 296 -4.10 -2.51 -3.29
N HIS A 297 -4.09 -1.85 -4.45
CA HIS A 297 -4.52 -2.39 -5.73
C HIS A 297 -6.00 -2.87 -5.81
N GLU A 298 -6.85 -2.50 -4.84
CA GLU A 298 -8.31 -2.75 -4.86
C GLU A 298 -9.09 -1.51 -5.34
N LYS A 299 -8.45 -0.60 -6.07
CA LYS A 299 -9.02 0.64 -6.65
C LYS A 299 -9.54 1.66 -5.62
N SER A 300 -9.39 1.41 -4.34
CA SER A 300 -9.86 2.32 -3.27
C SER A 300 -9.09 3.65 -3.27
N ARG A 301 -7.81 3.66 -3.63
CA ARG A 301 -6.95 4.84 -3.63
C ARG A 301 -7.45 5.94 -4.57
N PHE A 302 -7.93 5.57 -5.76
CA PHE A 302 -8.51 6.51 -6.73
C PHE A 302 -9.64 7.35 -6.12
N PHE A 303 -10.53 6.74 -5.35
CA PHE A 303 -11.61 7.45 -4.66
C PHE A 303 -11.11 8.22 -3.45
N SER A 304 -10.18 7.66 -2.67
CA SER A 304 -9.61 8.29 -1.50
C SER A 304 -8.90 9.61 -1.84
N THR A 305 -8.05 9.62 -2.87
CA THR A 305 -7.34 10.84 -3.29
C THR A 305 -8.30 11.95 -3.71
N ARG A 306 -9.41 11.61 -4.37
CA ARG A 306 -10.43 12.59 -4.76
C ARG A 306 -11.28 13.07 -3.58
N PHE A 307 -11.62 12.16 -2.69
CA PHE A 307 -12.42 12.50 -1.51
C PHE A 307 -11.67 13.43 -0.55
N TYR A 308 -10.39 13.18 -0.31
CA TYR A 308 -9.57 13.99 0.60
C TYR A 308 -8.94 15.20 -0.07
N LEU A 309 -9.04 15.34 -1.39
CA LEU A 309 -8.42 16.42 -2.18
C LEU A 309 -6.92 16.57 -1.86
N GLU A 310 -6.24 15.46 -1.70
CA GLU A 310 -4.83 15.41 -1.32
C GLU A 310 -3.89 16.30 -2.15
N PRO A 311 -4.15 16.55 -3.46
CA PRO A 311 -3.23 17.33 -4.28
C PRO A 311 -3.40 18.85 -4.20
N THR A 312 -4.38 19.42 -3.48
CA THR A 312 -4.81 20.79 -3.76
C THR A 312 -4.94 21.72 -2.55
N SER A 313 -4.41 21.37 -1.38
CA SER A 313 -4.41 22.31 -0.28
C SER A 313 -3.38 23.43 -0.55
N PRO A 314 -3.63 24.70 -0.12
CA PRO A 314 -2.63 25.77 -0.20
C PRO A 314 -1.31 25.41 0.48
N GLU A 315 -1.37 24.61 1.54
CA GLU A 315 -0.21 24.13 2.28
C GLU A 315 0.60 23.11 1.45
N GLU A 316 -0.06 22.21 0.72
CA GLU A 316 0.62 21.27 -0.19
C GLU A 316 1.26 22.01 -1.37
N LEU A 317 0.58 23.02 -1.94
CA LEU A 317 1.16 23.88 -2.99
C LEU A 317 2.37 24.66 -2.47
N ALA A 318 2.33 25.13 -1.22
CA ALA A 318 3.47 25.81 -0.60
C ALA A 318 4.66 24.87 -0.38
N LYS A 319 4.40 23.60 -0.03
CA LYS A 319 5.44 22.55 0.06
C LYS A 319 6.05 22.25 -1.30
N ASP A 320 5.24 22.15 -2.33
CA ASP A 320 5.72 21.91 -3.69
C ASP A 320 6.59 23.08 -4.22
N ALA A 321 6.29 24.32 -3.84
CA ALA A 321 7.14 25.47 -4.15
C ALA A 321 8.56 25.31 -3.54
N GLN A 322 8.69 24.63 -2.42
CA GLN A 322 9.98 24.36 -1.79
C GLN A 322 10.84 23.36 -2.56
N TRP A 323 10.25 22.49 -3.40
CA TRP A 323 10.99 21.61 -4.30
C TRP A 323 11.92 22.39 -5.21
N SER A 324 11.48 23.50 -5.74
CA SER A 324 12.27 24.38 -6.61
C SER A 324 13.45 25.01 -5.90
N SER A 325 13.37 25.20 -4.58
CA SER A 325 14.44 25.78 -3.77
C SER A 325 15.54 24.80 -3.38
N ILE A 326 15.28 23.48 -3.48
CA ILE A 326 16.28 22.45 -3.16
C ILE A 326 17.30 22.40 -4.30
N GLN A 327 18.58 22.49 -3.95
CA GLN A 327 19.67 22.39 -4.93
C GLN A 327 20.06 20.94 -5.18
N GLY A 328 20.54 20.63 -6.38
CA GLY A 328 21.02 19.31 -6.78
C GLY A 328 20.28 18.71 -7.96
N THR A 329 20.66 17.49 -8.31
CA THR A 329 19.94 16.70 -9.31
C THR A 329 18.54 16.34 -8.83
N ASN A 330 17.63 15.96 -9.73
CA ASN A 330 16.29 15.56 -9.35
C ASN A 330 16.25 14.40 -8.35
N ASP A 331 17.20 13.47 -8.45
CA ASP A 331 17.30 12.34 -7.51
C ASP A 331 17.74 12.81 -6.11
N GLN A 332 18.74 13.68 -6.06
CA GLN A 332 19.17 14.29 -4.79
C GLN A 332 18.03 15.10 -4.16
N LYS A 333 17.27 15.83 -4.97
CA LYS A 333 16.08 16.56 -4.50
C LYS A 333 15.01 15.63 -3.95
N ALA A 334 14.75 14.47 -4.57
CA ALA A 334 13.77 13.50 -4.11
C ALA A 334 14.14 12.97 -2.71
N GLN A 335 15.42 12.62 -2.51
CA GLN A 335 15.90 12.17 -1.22
C GLN A 335 15.81 13.29 -0.17
N LEU A 336 16.32 14.47 -0.48
CA LEU A 336 16.32 15.61 0.46
C LEU A 336 14.90 16.06 0.83
N TYR A 337 13.98 16.02 -0.12
CA TYR A 337 12.57 16.37 0.16
C TYR A 337 11.93 15.34 1.08
N PHE A 338 12.12 14.05 0.80
CA PHE A 338 11.61 12.99 1.66
C PHE A 338 12.26 13.05 3.06
N ASP A 339 13.57 13.24 3.14
CA ASP A 339 14.29 13.35 4.42
C ASP A 339 13.76 14.47 5.30
N LYS A 340 13.36 15.56 4.68
CA LYS A 340 12.81 16.70 5.39
C LYS A 340 11.34 16.53 5.77
N TYR A 341 10.50 16.14 4.81
CA TYR A 341 9.05 16.19 4.95
C TYR A 341 8.39 14.83 5.21
N GLY A 342 9.01 13.72 4.84
CA GLY A 342 8.40 12.39 4.85
C GLY A 342 7.30 12.24 3.81
N ALA A 343 7.39 12.96 2.71
CA ALA A 343 6.42 12.99 1.62
C ALA A 343 7.08 13.34 0.30
N TYR A 344 6.31 13.34 -0.77
CA TYR A 344 6.75 13.78 -2.10
C TYR A 344 5.85 14.91 -2.63
N PRO A 345 6.37 15.78 -3.52
CA PRO A 345 5.56 16.81 -4.16
C PRO A 345 4.40 16.18 -4.94
N LYS A 346 3.18 16.68 -4.74
CA LYS A 346 1.97 16.12 -5.33
C LYS A 346 1.59 16.75 -6.66
N THR A 347 2.04 17.97 -6.92
CA THR A 347 1.73 18.71 -8.15
C THR A 347 2.73 18.47 -9.29
N GLN A 348 3.80 17.71 -9.03
CA GLN A 348 4.79 17.36 -10.04
C GLN A 348 4.37 16.08 -10.77
N HIS A 349 4.24 16.13 -12.09
CA HIS A 349 3.96 14.96 -12.94
C HIS A 349 5.20 14.07 -13.06
N ARG A 350 5.66 13.52 -11.92
CA ARG A 350 6.87 12.71 -11.85
C ARG A 350 6.63 11.48 -10.99
N ILE A 351 7.30 10.41 -11.32
CA ILE A 351 7.25 9.16 -10.55
C ILE A 351 8.50 9.09 -9.69
N CYS A 352 8.31 8.83 -8.39
CA CYS A 352 9.39 8.48 -7.50
C CYS A 352 9.46 6.96 -7.33
N GLY A 353 10.67 6.44 -7.34
CA GLY A 353 10.98 5.03 -7.13
C GLY A 353 12.25 4.84 -6.31
N MET A 354 12.70 3.59 -6.25
CA MET A 354 13.92 3.20 -5.58
C MET A 354 14.78 2.41 -6.56
N ARG A 355 16.05 2.82 -6.75
CA ARG A 355 16.97 2.11 -7.63
C ARG A 355 18.13 1.53 -6.85
N PRO A 356 18.64 0.36 -7.27
CA PRO A 356 19.89 -0.19 -6.75
C PRO A 356 21.09 0.56 -7.33
N VAL A 357 22.01 0.91 -6.46
CA VAL A 357 23.32 1.45 -6.80
C VAL A 357 24.38 0.46 -6.31
N GLU A 358 25.24 0.00 -7.20
CA GLU A 358 26.30 -0.95 -6.86
C GLU A 358 27.22 -0.33 -5.81
N ASP A 359 27.37 -1.01 -4.69
CA ASP A 359 28.15 -0.56 -3.54
C ASP A 359 28.79 -1.79 -2.87
N PRO A 360 30.13 -1.85 -2.75
CA PRO A 360 30.80 -2.96 -2.08
C PRO A 360 30.37 -3.17 -0.62
N ASN A 361 29.85 -2.12 0.04
CA ASN A 361 29.32 -2.17 1.39
C ASN A 361 27.79 -2.28 1.41
N GLY A 362 27.17 -2.45 0.23
CA GLY A 362 25.72 -2.59 0.10
C GLY A 362 25.19 -3.83 0.80
N LYS A 363 23.97 -3.73 1.32
CA LYS A 363 23.36 -4.78 2.12
C LYS A 363 22.45 -5.74 1.32
N ILE A 364 22.21 -5.46 0.06
CA ILE A 364 21.38 -6.28 -0.82
C ILE A 364 22.29 -6.95 -1.86
N SER A 365 22.24 -8.28 -1.94
CA SER A 365 23.07 -9.06 -2.88
C SER A 365 22.21 -9.68 -3.98
N VAL A 366 22.54 -9.37 -5.23
CA VAL A 366 21.86 -9.94 -6.41
C VAL A 366 22.90 -10.17 -7.52
N GLY A 367 22.89 -11.36 -8.12
CA GLY A 367 23.75 -11.68 -9.25
C GLY A 367 25.25 -11.55 -8.97
N GLY A 368 25.70 -11.82 -7.73
CA GLY A 368 27.11 -11.74 -7.33
C GLY A 368 27.59 -10.31 -7.05
N LYS A 369 26.73 -9.32 -7.06
CA LYS A 369 27.01 -7.92 -6.73
C LYS A 369 26.24 -7.48 -5.50
N THR A 370 26.73 -6.47 -4.80
CA THR A 370 26.04 -5.85 -3.66
C THR A 370 25.60 -4.44 -4.00
N TYR A 371 24.47 -4.06 -3.42
CA TYR A 371 23.78 -2.81 -3.73
C TYR A 371 23.32 -2.11 -2.45
N ARG A 372 23.32 -0.79 -2.47
CA ARG A 372 22.50 0.06 -1.62
C ARG A 372 21.34 0.63 -2.42
N MET A 373 20.25 0.99 -1.77
CA MET A 373 19.11 1.56 -2.45
C MET A 373 19.14 3.08 -2.38
N GLU A 374 18.72 3.73 -3.47
CA GLU A 374 18.58 5.18 -3.54
C GLU A 374 17.22 5.58 -4.10
N ARG A 375 16.60 6.57 -3.48
CA ARG A 375 15.41 7.20 -4.04
C ARG A 375 15.77 7.96 -5.31
N PHE A 376 14.97 7.81 -6.35
CA PHE A 376 15.18 8.53 -7.59
C PHE A 376 13.87 9.10 -8.11
N TRP A 377 14.00 10.12 -8.96
CA TRP A 377 12.87 10.82 -9.53
C TRP A 377 12.83 10.60 -11.04
N ASN A 378 11.91 9.76 -11.49
CA ASN A 378 11.75 9.50 -12.90
C ASN A 378 10.73 10.47 -13.50
N CYS A 379 11.14 11.25 -14.49
CA CYS A 379 10.23 12.06 -15.28
C CYS A 379 9.65 11.15 -16.36
N LEU A 380 8.41 10.71 -16.19
CA LEU A 380 7.66 10.23 -17.33
C LEU A 380 7.52 11.43 -18.28
N LEU A 381 8.15 11.35 -19.44
CA LEU A 381 7.74 12.14 -20.57
C LEU A 381 6.33 11.66 -20.94
N TYR A 382 5.33 12.38 -20.44
CA TYR A 382 4.02 12.28 -21.05
C TYR A 382 4.20 12.73 -22.50
N THR A 383 4.12 11.81 -23.41
CA THR A 383 3.75 12.15 -24.77
C THR A 383 2.37 12.80 -24.68
N SER A 384 2.16 13.86 -25.40
CA SER A 384 0.99 14.76 -25.38
C SER A 384 -0.40 14.09 -25.42
N ASP A 385 -0.47 12.81 -25.63
CA ASP A 385 -1.69 12.03 -25.84
C ASP A 385 -2.28 11.44 -24.56
N ALA A 386 -1.62 11.57 -23.42
CA ALA A 386 -2.13 11.07 -22.12
C ALA A 386 -2.73 12.18 -21.24
N ALA A 387 -2.78 13.42 -21.72
CA ALA A 387 -3.30 14.56 -20.96
C ALA A 387 -4.78 14.84 -21.22
N ASP A 388 -5.40 14.18 -22.19
CA ASP A 388 -6.76 14.49 -22.67
C ASP A 388 -7.81 13.40 -22.35
N ASP A 389 -7.48 12.34 -21.57
CA ASP A 389 -8.46 11.32 -21.16
C ASP A 389 -8.80 11.40 -19.66
#